data_87549d2624697012e9ce15944fce32e8
#
_entry.id   87549d2624697012e9ce15944fce32e8
#
_cell.length_a   1.000
_cell.length_b   1.000
_cell.length_c   1.000
_cell.angle_alpha   90.00
_cell.angle_beta   90.00
_cell.angle_gamma   90.00
#
_symmetry.space_group_name_H-M   'P 1'
#
loop_
_entity.id
_entity.type
_entity.pdbx_description
1 polymer ?
#
loop_
_entity_poly.entity_id
_entity_poly.type
_entity_poly.pdbx_seq_one_letter_code
_entity_poly.pdbx_strand_id
1 'polypeptide(L)'
;EIASCLVGSEMCIRDRHHSTPFESFEDAKDAICWLRSHASDYQLDPDKIAVAGGSAGGHLAAALGTIGSDETVPAGYRPNLSVLYYPGIDMVSRGYGFPEIKRDFEKISPIHHVSEATPSTLILLGTKDPIVSVETIEAYQDKLLQKGVDCELHLFEGAGHPIFLYRKPLTEEYYKVRKLTDDFLKRQGFL
;
A
#
# COMPACT_ATOMS: atom_id res chain seq x y z
N GLU A 1 -18.50 0.52 0.26
CA GLU A 1 -17.86 0.47 -1.07
C GLU A 1 -16.38 0.75 -0.90
N ILE A 2 -15.56 -0.18 -1.33
CA ILE A 2 -14.10 0.00 -1.34
C ILE A 2 -13.83 1.01 -2.44
N ALA A 3 -13.30 2.18 -2.09
CA ALA A 3 -12.73 3.10 -3.06
C ALA A 3 -11.50 2.41 -3.69
N SER A 4 -11.75 1.56 -4.67
CA SER A 4 -10.69 0.83 -5.34
C SER A 4 -9.97 1.75 -6.31
N CYS A 5 -8.78 2.18 -5.92
CA CYS A 5 -7.68 2.26 -6.85
C CYS A 5 -7.67 3.37 -7.90
N LEU A 6 -7.72 4.59 -7.48
CA LEU A 6 -7.25 5.72 -8.33
C LEU A 6 -5.71 5.88 -8.26
N VAL A 7 -5.08 5.39 -7.20
CA VAL A 7 -3.69 5.69 -6.87
C VAL A 7 -2.67 5.08 -7.83
N GLY A 8 -2.84 3.84 -8.29
CA GLY A 8 -1.93 3.22 -9.26
C GLY A 8 -2.05 3.81 -10.67
N SER A 9 -3.24 4.27 -11.04
CA SER A 9 -3.47 4.93 -12.33
C SER A 9 -2.83 6.32 -12.37
N GLU A 10 -2.75 6.99 -11.24
CA GLU A 10 -2.21 8.34 -11.13
C GLU A 10 -0.70 8.37 -11.27
N MET A 11 0.04 7.42 -10.70
CA MET A 11 1.48 7.31 -10.94
C MET A 11 1.80 7.23 -12.43
N CYS A 12 1.09 6.40 -13.19
CA CYS A 12 1.30 6.28 -14.63
C CYS A 12 0.96 7.56 -15.42
N ILE A 13 0.01 8.37 -14.93
CA ILE A 13 -0.33 9.66 -15.53
C ILE A 13 0.74 10.70 -15.20
N ARG A 14 1.20 10.72 -13.95
CA ARG A 14 2.20 11.67 -13.50
C ARG A 14 3.57 11.44 -14.09
N ASP A 15 3.99 10.20 -14.33
CA ASP A 15 5.25 9.87 -15.00
C ASP A 15 5.41 10.58 -16.37
N ARG A 16 4.29 10.84 -17.06
CA ARG A 16 4.28 11.60 -18.31
C ARG A 16 4.55 13.09 -18.13
N HIS A 17 4.46 13.59 -16.91
CA HIS A 17 4.63 15.00 -16.55
C HIS A 17 5.89 15.24 -15.71
N HIS A 18 6.86 14.29 -15.70
CA HIS A 18 8.10 14.38 -14.94
C HIS A 18 7.90 14.58 -13.43
N SER A 19 6.81 14.05 -12.86
CA SER A 19 6.59 14.09 -11.42
C SER A 19 7.32 12.94 -10.72
N THR A 20 7.64 13.15 -9.47
CA THR A 20 8.32 12.18 -8.60
C THR A 20 7.31 11.41 -7.74
N PRO A 21 7.71 10.33 -7.05
CA PRO A 21 6.86 9.66 -6.08
C PRO A 21 6.37 10.57 -4.94
N PHE A 22 7.07 11.67 -4.65
CA PHE A 22 6.66 12.63 -3.63
C PHE A 22 5.36 13.34 -3.98
N GLU A 23 5.21 13.83 -5.21
CA GLU A 23 3.96 14.47 -5.64
C GLU A 23 2.82 13.47 -5.68
N SER A 24 3.08 12.22 -6.10
CA SER A 24 2.07 11.16 -6.06
C SER A 24 1.62 10.83 -4.64
N PHE A 25 2.54 10.90 -3.67
CA PHE A 25 2.24 10.69 -2.26
C PHE A 25 1.40 11.86 -1.69
N GLU A 26 1.73 13.11 -2.03
CA GLU A 26 0.92 14.27 -1.62
C GLU A 26 -0.51 14.19 -2.17
N ASP A 27 -0.69 13.84 -3.46
CA ASP A 27 -2.02 13.64 -4.04
C ASP A 27 -2.81 12.51 -3.35
N ALA A 28 -2.14 11.43 -2.98
CA ALA A 28 -2.77 10.33 -2.26
C ALA A 28 -3.21 10.76 -0.85
N LYS A 29 -2.43 11.60 -0.16
CA LYS A 29 -2.81 12.22 1.13
C LYS A 29 -4.05 13.10 0.96
N ASP A 30 -4.03 13.97 -0.05
CA ASP A 30 -5.16 14.87 -0.34
C ASP A 30 -6.43 14.08 -0.63
N ALA A 31 -6.33 12.98 -1.37
CA ALA A 31 -7.47 12.10 -1.66
C ALA A 31 -8.08 11.51 -0.38
N ILE A 32 -7.27 11.01 0.56
CA ILE A 32 -7.78 10.49 1.84
C ILE A 32 -8.38 11.59 2.71
N CYS A 33 -7.72 12.75 2.79
CA CYS A 33 -8.25 13.91 3.52
C CYS A 33 -9.60 14.35 2.95
N TRP A 34 -9.72 14.39 1.62
CA TRP A 34 -10.95 14.75 0.94
C TRP A 34 -12.06 13.74 1.23
N LEU A 35 -11.79 12.43 1.09
CA LEU A 35 -12.76 11.37 1.40
C LEU A 35 -13.24 11.48 2.85
N ARG A 36 -12.34 11.71 3.79
CA ARG A 36 -12.67 11.81 5.22
C ARG A 36 -13.50 13.04 5.52
N SER A 37 -13.19 14.18 4.90
CA SER A 37 -13.94 15.42 5.10
C SER A 37 -15.33 15.40 4.44
N HIS A 38 -15.54 14.57 3.41
CA HIS A 38 -16.81 14.40 2.71
C HIS A 38 -17.50 13.05 3.02
N ALA A 39 -17.08 12.37 4.07
CA ALA A 39 -17.57 11.04 4.39
C ALA A 39 -19.10 10.98 4.53
N SER A 40 -19.71 12.01 5.12
CA SER A 40 -21.16 12.13 5.26
C SER A 40 -21.89 12.18 3.92
N ASP A 41 -21.31 12.83 2.91
CA ASP A 41 -21.93 12.99 1.60
C ASP A 41 -22.02 11.66 0.83
N TYR A 42 -21.11 10.74 1.16
CA TYR A 42 -21.02 9.42 0.56
C TYR A 42 -21.47 8.29 1.47
N GLN A 43 -22.02 8.59 2.65
CA GLN A 43 -22.44 7.60 3.67
C GLN A 43 -21.27 6.68 4.08
N LEU A 44 -20.07 7.23 4.17
CA LEU A 44 -18.86 6.54 4.61
C LEU A 44 -18.64 6.78 6.11
N ASP A 45 -18.01 5.81 6.75
CA ASP A 45 -17.47 5.98 8.09
C ASP A 45 -16.06 6.61 7.98
N PRO A 46 -15.84 7.84 8.48
CA PRO A 46 -14.54 8.50 8.37
C PRO A 46 -13.44 7.78 9.15
N ASP A 47 -13.80 6.93 10.10
CA ASP A 47 -12.87 6.12 10.89
C ASP A 47 -12.67 4.71 10.33
N LYS A 48 -13.23 4.42 9.14
CA LYS A 48 -13.11 3.14 8.44
C LYS A 48 -12.69 3.32 6.98
N ILE A 49 -11.57 3.98 6.76
CA ILE A 49 -10.99 4.15 5.42
C ILE A 49 -9.86 3.14 5.24
N ALA A 50 -10.05 2.18 4.34
CA ALA A 50 -9.02 1.25 3.91
C ALA A 50 -8.37 1.72 2.62
N VAL A 51 -7.06 1.51 2.49
CA VAL A 51 -6.32 1.70 1.23
C VAL A 51 -5.84 0.37 0.69
N ALA A 52 -5.88 0.23 -0.63
CA ALA A 52 -5.36 -0.95 -1.30
C ALA A 52 -4.59 -0.56 -2.55
N GLY A 53 -3.53 -1.28 -2.86
CA GLY A 53 -2.77 -1.02 -4.07
C GLY A 53 -1.81 -2.13 -4.46
N GLY A 54 -1.50 -2.21 -5.76
CA GLY A 54 -0.53 -3.16 -6.31
C GLY A 54 0.71 -2.46 -6.85
N SER A 55 1.90 -3.04 -6.67
CA SER A 55 3.17 -2.51 -7.16
C SER A 55 3.41 -1.07 -6.68
N ALA A 56 3.50 -0.12 -7.57
CA ALA A 56 3.60 1.31 -7.26
C ALA A 56 2.41 1.83 -6.44
N GLY A 57 1.17 1.37 -6.73
CA GLY A 57 0.01 1.67 -5.89
C GLY A 57 0.11 1.05 -4.50
N GLY A 58 0.74 -0.12 -4.39
CA GLY A 58 1.08 -0.75 -3.10
C GLY A 58 2.11 0.08 -2.31
N HIS A 59 3.08 0.68 -3.00
CA HIS A 59 4.01 1.65 -2.39
C HIS A 59 3.26 2.83 -1.78
N LEU A 60 2.38 3.48 -2.55
CA LEU A 60 1.62 4.64 -2.05
C LEU A 60 0.69 4.26 -0.89
N ALA A 61 0.03 3.09 -0.97
CA ALA A 61 -0.81 2.59 0.12
C ALA A 61 0.01 2.34 1.41
N ALA A 62 1.20 1.75 1.28
CA ALA A 62 2.12 1.55 2.41
C ALA A 62 2.64 2.89 2.95
N ALA A 63 3.00 3.83 2.07
CA ALA A 63 3.48 5.16 2.44
C ALA A 63 2.42 5.95 3.23
N LEU A 64 1.15 5.92 2.80
CA LEU A 64 0.05 6.54 3.53
C LEU A 64 -0.10 5.99 4.96
N GLY A 65 0.18 4.70 5.15
CA GLY A 65 0.11 4.05 6.47
C GLY A 65 1.31 4.33 7.38
N THR A 66 2.48 4.63 6.81
CA THR A 66 3.74 4.67 7.58
C THR A 66 4.38 6.05 7.66
N ILE A 67 4.39 6.82 6.57
CA ILE A 67 5.11 8.10 6.50
C ILE A 67 4.33 9.17 7.27
N GLY A 68 5.04 10.00 8.05
CA GLY A 68 4.43 11.04 8.87
C GLY A 68 3.59 10.49 10.02
N SER A 69 3.96 9.31 10.51
CA SER A 69 3.30 8.67 11.67
C SER A 69 3.74 9.24 13.02
N ASP A 70 4.61 10.23 13.03
CA ASP A 70 4.94 10.99 14.23
C ASP A 70 3.79 11.94 14.59
N GLU A 71 3.71 12.31 15.87
CA GLU A 71 2.61 13.07 16.45
C GLU A 71 2.40 14.49 15.86
N THR A 72 3.27 14.92 14.96
CA THR A 72 3.32 16.29 14.44
C THR A 72 2.40 16.54 13.24
N VAL A 73 1.87 15.48 12.61
CA VAL A 73 1.02 15.60 11.43
C VAL A 73 -0.44 15.26 11.79
N PRO A 74 -1.41 16.11 11.40
CA PRO A 74 -2.81 15.76 11.60
C PRO A 74 -3.12 14.39 11.00
N ALA A 75 -3.67 13.48 11.80
CA ALA A 75 -3.97 12.09 11.42
C ALA A 75 -4.96 11.94 10.23
N GLY A 76 -5.34 13.06 9.61
CA GLY A 76 -6.40 13.13 8.62
C GLY A 76 -6.19 12.30 7.35
N TYR A 77 -4.95 12.07 6.92
CA TYR A 77 -4.67 11.30 5.71
C TYR A 77 -4.31 9.83 5.97
N ARG A 78 -4.08 9.43 7.23
CA ARG A 78 -3.70 8.03 7.52
C ARG A 78 -4.90 7.11 7.34
N PRO A 79 -4.76 6.03 6.56
CA PRO A 79 -5.82 5.03 6.46
C PRO A 79 -5.96 4.26 7.79
N ASN A 80 -7.12 3.64 7.96
CA ASN A 80 -7.40 2.79 9.11
C ASN A 80 -6.99 1.33 8.86
N LEU A 81 -6.73 0.97 7.58
CA LEU A 81 -6.32 -0.37 7.16
C LEU A 81 -5.54 -0.30 5.84
N SER A 82 -4.56 -1.17 5.66
CA SER A 82 -3.77 -1.27 4.42
C SER A 82 -3.80 -2.67 3.82
N VAL A 83 -4.05 -2.75 2.50
CA VAL A 83 -3.97 -4.00 1.72
C VAL A 83 -2.96 -3.82 0.60
N LEU A 84 -1.86 -4.53 0.69
CA LEU A 84 -0.67 -4.32 -0.14
C LEU A 84 -0.45 -5.52 -1.06
N TYR A 85 -0.62 -5.33 -2.36
CA TYR A 85 -0.35 -6.36 -3.35
C TYR A 85 1.02 -6.10 -3.98
N TYR A 86 1.98 -7.04 -3.77
CA TYR A 86 3.34 -6.95 -4.31
C TYR A 86 3.92 -5.52 -4.24
N PRO A 87 3.93 -4.88 -3.03
CA PRO A 87 4.21 -3.46 -2.88
C PRO A 87 5.70 -3.15 -2.98
N GLY A 88 6.05 -2.00 -3.57
CA GLY A 88 7.38 -1.40 -3.39
C GLY A 88 7.48 -0.74 -2.02
N ILE A 89 8.23 -1.31 -1.08
CA ILE A 89 8.34 -0.77 0.29
C ILE A 89 9.74 -0.23 0.62
N ASP A 90 10.73 -0.58 -0.18
CA ASP A 90 12.10 -0.05 -0.10
C ASP A 90 12.50 0.49 -1.48
N MET A 91 12.63 1.79 -1.57
CA MET A 91 12.97 2.47 -2.82
C MET A 91 14.48 2.47 -3.09
N VAL A 92 15.30 1.97 -2.14
CA VAL A 92 16.76 1.94 -2.22
C VAL A 92 17.25 0.79 -3.07
N SER A 93 16.69 -0.40 -2.85
CA SER A 93 17.37 -1.66 -3.17
C SER A 93 17.46 -1.97 -4.66
N ARG A 94 16.63 -1.35 -5.51
CA ARG A 94 16.65 -1.63 -6.96
C ARG A 94 16.37 -0.44 -7.88
N GLY A 95 16.60 0.79 -7.41
CA GLY A 95 16.56 1.94 -8.30
C GLY A 95 15.23 2.08 -9.04
N TYR A 96 14.12 2.13 -8.33
CA TYR A 96 12.88 2.56 -8.94
C TYR A 96 13.09 3.97 -9.50
N GLY A 97 13.62 3.99 -10.66
CA GLY A 97 13.50 4.82 -11.82
C GLY A 97 13.60 6.34 -11.72
N PHE A 98 13.80 6.92 -10.55
CA PHE A 98 13.89 8.36 -10.44
C PHE A 98 15.30 8.80 -10.02
N PRO A 99 16.19 9.10 -11.00
CA PRO A 99 17.52 9.62 -10.70
C PRO A 99 17.50 10.83 -9.77
N GLU A 100 16.43 11.60 -9.82
CA GLU A 100 16.23 12.83 -9.08
C GLU A 100 16.09 12.61 -7.58
N ILE A 101 15.54 11.46 -7.13
CA ILE A 101 15.30 11.19 -5.70
C ILE A 101 16.40 10.37 -5.02
N LYS A 102 17.53 10.09 -5.70
CA LYS A 102 18.63 9.23 -5.19
C LYS A 102 19.15 9.58 -3.79
N ARG A 103 18.97 10.80 -3.32
CA ARG A 103 19.38 11.25 -1.98
C ARG A 103 18.25 11.22 -0.96
N ASP A 104 17.00 11.13 -1.42
CA ASP A 104 15.81 11.28 -0.59
C ASP A 104 14.91 10.05 -0.59
N PHE A 105 15.37 8.93 -1.16
CA PHE A 105 14.58 7.70 -1.27
C PHE A 105 14.14 7.16 0.10
N GLU A 106 14.94 7.33 1.16
CA GLU A 106 14.55 6.93 2.52
C GLU A 106 13.28 7.65 2.97
N LYS A 107 13.12 8.92 2.60
CA LYS A 107 11.96 9.73 2.96
C LYS A 107 10.64 9.20 2.40
N ILE A 108 10.70 8.44 1.30
CA ILE A 108 9.54 7.86 0.61
C ILE A 108 9.50 6.33 0.68
N SER A 109 10.41 5.69 1.41
CA SER A 109 10.45 4.23 1.59
C SER A 109 9.68 3.81 2.84
N PRO A 110 8.51 3.17 2.73
CA PRO A 110 7.67 2.79 3.88
C PRO A 110 8.41 2.03 4.98
N ILE A 111 9.37 1.17 4.61
CA ILE A 111 10.14 0.35 5.57
C ILE A 111 10.93 1.16 6.61
N HIS A 112 11.25 2.43 6.32
CA HIS A 112 11.97 3.32 7.24
C HIS A 112 11.07 4.10 8.20
N HIS A 113 9.74 4.05 7.98
CA HIS A 113 8.77 4.88 8.70
C HIS A 113 7.75 4.07 9.52
N VAL A 114 7.98 2.77 9.71
CA VAL A 114 7.10 1.91 10.51
C VAL A 114 7.07 2.37 11.96
N SER A 115 5.87 2.57 12.49
CA SER A 115 5.63 2.98 13.88
C SER A 115 4.43 2.22 14.48
N GLU A 116 4.18 2.41 15.76
CA GLU A 116 3.01 1.85 16.45
C GLU A 116 1.67 2.40 15.91
N ALA A 117 1.71 3.55 15.22
CA ALA A 117 0.54 4.15 14.60
C ALA A 117 0.29 3.64 13.17
N THR A 118 1.13 2.75 12.64
CA THR A 118 0.90 2.12 11.32
C THR A 118 -0.35 1.24 11.40
N PRO A 119 -1.28 1.32 10.43
CA PRO A 119 -2.51 0.54 10.47
C PRO A 119 -2.27 -0.95 10.27
N SER A 120 -3.22 -1.78 10.71
CA SER A 120 -3.24 -3.21 10.40
C SER A 120 -3.06 -3.43 8.89
N THR A 121 -2.19 -4.36 8.52
CA THR A 121 -1.69 -4.48 7.15
C THR A 121 -1.77 -5.92 6.64
N LEU A 122 -2.38 -6.11 5.48
CA LEU A 122 -2.31 -7.35 4.71
C LEU A 122 -1.31 -7.19 3.57
N ILE A 123 -0.39 -8.14 3.42
CA ILE A 123 0.61 -8.16 2.32
C ILE A 123 0.48 -9.45 1.54
N LEU A 124 0.44 -9.34 0.20
CA LEU A 124 0.40 -10.50 -0.70
C LEU A 124 1.51 -10.35 -1.75
N LEU A 125 2.36 -11.38 -1.88
CA LEU A 125 3.53 -11.36 -2.76
C LEU A 125 3.75 -12.71 -3.44
N GLY A 126 4.20 -12.71 -4.69
CA GLY A 126 4.68 -13.89 -5.40
C GLY A 126 6.13 -14.24 -5.03
N THR A 127 6.44 -15.54 -4.81
CA THR A 127 7.80 -15.95 -4.42
C THR A 127 8.82 -15.83 -5.55
N LYS A 128 8.38 -15.66 -6.79
CA LYS A 128 9.23 -15.40 -7.97
C LYS A 128 9.05 -14.00 -8.54
N ASP A 129 8.65 -13.06 -7.70
CA ASP A 129 8.56 -11.66 -8.12
C ASP A 129 9.98 -11.11 -8.44
N PRO A 130 10.24 -10.69 -9.69
CA PRO A 130 11.57 -10.21 -10.08
C PRO A 130 11.84 -8.76 -9.64
N ILE A 131 10.82 -8.07 -9.12
CA ILE A 131 10.86 -6.64 -8.78
C ILE A 131 10.95 -6.45 -7.27
N VAL A 132 10.09 -7.17 -6.53
CA VAL A 132 10.00 -7.08 -5.07
C VAL A 132 10.46 -8.39 -4.47
N SER A 133 11.53 -8.37 -3.67
CA SER A 133 12.05 -9.59 -3.07
C SER A 133 11.26 -10.00 -1.83
N VAL A 134 11.17 -11.32 -1.60
CA VAL A 134 10.53 -11.90 -0.42
C VAL A 134 11.22 -11.38 0.84
N GLU A 135 12.55 -11.36 0.86
CA GLU A 135 13.35 -10.94 2.01
C GLU A 135 13.03 -9.50 2.44
N THR A 136 12.82 -8.60 1.47
CA THR A 136 12.46 -7.20 1.77
C THR A 136 11.07 -7.10 2.39
N ILE A 137 10.12 -7.91 1.93
CA ILE A 137 8.77 -7.94 2.47
C ILE A 137 8.73 -8.58 3.85
N GLU A 138 9.48 -9.66 4.08
CA GLU A 138 9.62 -10.28 5.41
C GLU A 138 10.25 -9.31 6.41
N ALA A 139 11.30 -8.58 6.02
CA ALA A 139 11.90 -7.55 6.86
C ALA A 139 10.92 -6.41 7.19
N TYR A 140 10.04 -6.07 6.28
CA TYR A 140 8.98 -5.09 6.53
C TYR A 140 7.93 -5.62 7.50
N GLN A 141 7.47 -6.88 7.30
CA GLN A 141 6.56 -7.55 8.23
C GLN A 141 7.16 -7.62 9.64
N ASP A 142 8.42 -8.01 9.76
CA ASP A 142 9.11 -8.09 11.07
C ASP A 142 9.10 -6.73 11.79
N LYS A 143 9.36 -5.64 11.08
CA LYS A 143 9.28 -4.30 11.64
C LYS A 143 7.87 -3.94 12.11
N LEU A 144 6.84 -4.27 11.33
CA LEU A 144 5.45 -4.06 11.72
C LEU A 144 5.11 -4.82 13.00
N LEU A 145 5.45 -6.11 13.06
CA LEU A 145 5.21 -6.96 14.23
C LEU A 145 5.98 -6.49 15.46
N GLN A 146 7.23 -6.04 15.31
CA GLN A 146 8.04 -5.46 16.40
C GLN A 146 7.41 -4.18 16.96
N LYS A 147 6.63 -3.45 16.16
CA LYS A 147 5.89 -2.27 16.58
C LYS A 147 4.48 -2.59 17.10
N GLY A 148 4.13 -3.88 17.22
CA GLY A 148 2.81 -4.30 17.68
C GLY A 148 1.69 -4.13 16.65
N VAL A 149 2.05 -3.87 15.40
CA VAL A 149 1.08 -3.75 14.29
C VAL A 149 0.64 -5.14 13.85
N ASP A 150 -0.68 -5.36 13.73
CA ASP A 150 -1.23 -6.58 13.16
C ASP A 150 -0.89 -6.65 11.65
N CYS A 151 -0.12 -7.69 11.27
CA CYS A 151 0.35 -7.84 9.90
C CYS A 151 0.25 -9.29 9.44
N GLU A 152 -0.49 -9.50 8.35
CA GLU A 152 -0.57 -10.78 7.66
C GLU A 152 0.24 -10.74 6.36
N LEU A 153 1.11 -11.72 6.17
CA LEU A 153 1.84 -11.93 4.92
C LEU A 153 1.44 -13.26 4.29
N HIS A 154 1.03 -13.22 3.02
CA HIS A 154 0.74 -14.42 2.23
C HIS A 154 1.64 -14.46 1.00
N LEU A 155 2.45 -15.51 0.93
CA LEU A 155 3.32 -15.80 -0.19
C LEU A 155 2.63 -16.75 -1.18
N PHE A 156 2.69 -16.42 -2.45
CA PHE A 156 2.15 -17.21 -3.57
C PHE A 156 3.30 -17.91 -4.28
N GLU A 157 3.43 -19.22 -3.99
CA GLU A 157 4.55 -20.03 -4.50
C GLU A 157 4.60 -20.04 -6.03
N GLY A 158 5.77 -19.71 -6.57
CA GLY A 158 6.02 -19.68 -8.01
C GLY A 158 5.40 -18.53 -8.78
N ALA A 159 4.56 -17.70 -8.12
CA ALA A 159 3.97 -16.53 -8.76
C ALA A 159 4.98 -15.39 -8.93
N GLY A 160 4.86 -14.66 -10.05
CA GLY A 160 5.68 -13.49 -10.36
C GLY A 160 4.98 -12.17 -10.02
N HIS A 161 5.36 -11.12 -10.73
CA HIS A 161 4.79 -9.79 -10.60
C HIS A 161 3.99 -9.43 -11.87
N PRO A 162 2.71 -9.12 -11.79
CA PRO A 162 1.78 -9.15 -10.65
C PRO A 162 1.24 -10.55 -10.33
N ILE A 163 0.86 -10.80 -9.06
CA ILE A 163 0.32 -12.10 -8.61
C ILE A 163 -1.10 -12.36 -9.11
N PHE A 164 -1.84 -11.33 -9.49
CA PHE A 164 -3.17 -11.46 -10.08
C PHE A 164 -3.43 -10.37 -11.10
N LEU A 165 -4.23 -10.71 -12.11
CA LEU A 165 -4.78 -9.76 -13.07
C LEU A 165 -6.24 -10.14 -13.35
N TYR A 166 -7.10 -9.13 -13.46
CA TYR A 166 -8.46 -9.35 -13.92
C TYR A 166 -8.44 -9.60 -15.43
N ARG A 167 -8.16 -10.86 -15.82
CA ARG A 167 -8.22 -11.34 -17.21
C ARG A 167 -9.04 -12.60 -17.26
N LYS A 168 -9.90 -12.74 -18.26
CA LYS A 168 -10.69 -13.96 -18.46
C LYS A 168 -9.90 -15.00 -19.25
N PRO A 169 -9.92 -16.29 -18.86
CA PRO A 169 -10.53 -16.82 -17.64
C PRO A 169 -9.78 -16.36 -16.38
N LEU A 170 -10.49 -16.20 -15.24
CA LEU A 170 -9.89 -15.84 -13.96
C LEU A 170 -9.08 -17.04 -13.42
N THR A 171 -7.91 -16.77 -12.85
CA THR A 171 -7.00 -17.77 -12.31
C THR A 171 -7.36 -18.15 -10.87
N GLU A 172 -6.83 -19.27 -10.38
CA GLU A 172 -6.97 -19.67 -8.97
C GLU A 172 -6.36 -18.63 -8.03
N GLU A 173 -5.22 -18.03 -8.41
CA GLU A 173 -4.56 -16.98 -7.67
C GLU A 173 -5.48 -15.76 -7.50
N TYR A 174 -6.21 -15.38 -8.55
CA TYR A 174 -7.18 -14.28 -8.47
C TYR A 174 -8.24 -14.54 -7.38
N TYR A 175 -8.83 -15.74 -7.37
CA TYR A 175 -9.83 -16.10 -6.36
C TYR A 175 -9.23 -16.20 -4.96
N LYS A 176 -8.00 -16.72 -4.83
CA LYS A 176 -7.30 -16.81 -3.55
C LYS A 176 -6.98 -15.41 -3.00
N VAL A 177 -6.43 -14.51 -3.82
CA VAL A 177 -6.15 -13.13 -3.44
C VAL A 177 -7.42 -12.43 -2.97
N ARG A 178 -8.50 -12.53 -3.75
CA ARG A 178 -9.79 -11.95 -3.38
C ARG A 178 -10.28 -12.49 -2.03
N LYS A 179 -10.27 -13.81 -1.86
CA LYS A 179 -10.71 -14.44 -0.61
C LYS A 179 -9.91 -13.96 0.61
N LEU A 180 -8.58 -13.92 0.51
CA LEU A 180 -7.70 -13.45 1.59
C LEU A 180 -7.99 -11.99 1.94
N THR A 181 -8.20 -11.15 0.93
CA THR A 181 -8.56 -9.74 1.11
C THR A 181 -9.93 -9.62 1.82
N ASP A 182 -10.96 -10.32 1.34
CA ASP A 182 -12.30 -10.31 1.93
C ASP A 182 -12.27 -10.80 3.38
N ASP A 183 -11.53 -11.87 3.66
CA ASP A 183 -11.40 -12.43 5.01
C ASP A 183 -10.68 -11.47 5.96
N PHE A 184 -9.63 -10.80 5.49
CA PHE A 184 -8.91 -9.79 6.28
C PHE A 184 -9.80 -8.59 6.58
N LEU A 185 -10.48 -8.03 5.58
CA LEU A 185 -11.41 -6.90 5.76
C LEU A 185 -12.52 -7.22 6.76
N LYS A 186 -13.08 -8.45 6.71
CA LYS A 186 -14.09 -8.92 7.68
C LYS A 186 -13.54 -9.00 9.10
N ARG A 187 -12.34 -9.58 9.29
CA ARG A 187 -11.73 -9.66 10.62
C ARG A 187 -11.44 -8.29 11.21
N GLN A 188 -11.12 -7.32 10.38
CA GLN A 188 -10.86 -5.94 10.78
C GLN A 188 -12.14 -5.08 10.88
N GLY A 189 -13.32 -5.66 10.61
CA GLY A 189 -14.61 -4.98 10.76
C GLY A 189 -14.92 -3.96 9.66
N PHE A 190 -14.34 -4.14 8.46
CA PHE A 190 -14.61 -3.29 7.28
C PHE A 190 -15.67 -3.86 6.34
N LEU A 191 -16.04 -5.12 6.49
CA LEU A 191 -17.10 -5.82 5.74
C LEU A 191 -18.03 -6.55 6.70
#